data_33a101f16a46628d1f5856cce09fa58e
#
_entry.id   33a101f16a46628d1f5856cce09fa58e
#
_cell.length_a   1.000
_cell.length_b   1.000
_cell.length_c   1.000
_cell.angle_alpha   90.00
_cell.angle_beta   90.00
_cell.angle_gamma   90.00
#
_symmetry.space_group_name_H-M   'P 1'
#
loop_
_entity.id
_entity.type
_entity.pdbx_description
1 polymer ?
#
loop_
_entity_poly.entity_id
_entity_poly.type
_entity_poly.pdbx_seq_one_letter_code
_entity_poly.pdbx_strand_id
1 'polypeptide(L)'
;MSYKKDMSKYEHLEGWERCGFGEQLDKWAEKYGERTAVTDSEDEISYMELKQKADCLATAFLRKGILKGDKVLVQLPNRISFVVVFFALSKIGAVPIMMLPAHREAELEGIIELAKPAAYIVVEKYLGFSYVPMANAMKEKYSCIRHIFVDSESGDISGMIAETCGENGAFPAVDGYETAVLLLSGGTTGVPKLIPRTHTDYMYNARMSAK
;
A
#
# COMPACT_ATOMS: atom_id res chain seq x y z
N MET A 1 15.99 -9.43 -8.36
CA MET A 1 17.01 -8.41 -8.70
C MET A 1 16.64 -7.11 -8.00
N SER A 2 17.44 -6.66 -7.04
CA SER A 2 17.26 -5.33 -6.42
C SER A 2 17.82 -4.30 -7.41
N TYR A 3 16.97 -3.54 -8.04
CA TYR A 3 17.38 -2.39 -8.88
C TYR A 3 17.74 -1.24 -7.94
N LYS A 4 18.99 -1.22 -7.46
CA LYS A 4 19.54 -0.04 -6.78
C LYS A 4 19.85 1.01 -7.83
N LYS A 5 18.89 1.85 -8.15
CA LYS A 5 19.14 3.06 -8.92
C LYS A 5 19.96 3.99 -8.04
N ASP A 6 21.08 4.49 -8.57
CA ASP A 6 21.84 5.54 -7.87
C ASP A 6 21.00 6.82 -7.84
N MET A 7 20.46 7.13 -6.66
CA MET A 7 19.59 8.28 -6.41
C MET A 7 20.37 9.51 -5.94
N SER A 8 21.69 9.37 -5.64
CA SER A 8 22.52 10.45 -5.11
C SER A 8 22.60 11.66 -6.03
N LYS A 9 22.52 11.43 -7.34
CA LYS A 9 22.50 12.49 -8.35
C LYS A 9 21.33 13.46 -8.28
N TYR A 10 20.28 13.13 -7.49
CA TYR A 10 19.10 13.97 -7.32
C TYR A 10 19.08 14.71 -5.96
N GLU A 11 20.02 14.42 -5.06
CA GLU A 11 20.07 14.98 -3.70
C GLU A 11 20.23 16.51 -3.66
N HIS A 12 20.73 17.10 -4.76
CA HIS A 12 20.86 18.56 -4.92
C HIS A 12 19.54 19.27 -5.25
N LEU A 13 18.47 18.53 -5.56
CA LEU A 13 17.19 19.11 -5.95
C LEU A 13 16.43 19.62 -4.71
N GLU A 14 15.93 20.85 -4.79
CA GLU A 14 15.08 21.43 -3.75
C GLU A 14 13.83 20.59 -3.51
N GLY A 15 13.60 20.20 -2.26
CA GLY A 15 12.48 19.34 -1.88
C GLY A 15 12.71 17.83 -2.08
N TRP A 16 13.93 17.43 -2.48
CA TRP A 16 14.34 16.04 -2.47
C TRP A 16 14.73 15.61 -1.07
N GLU A 17 13.83 14.94 -0.37
CA GLU A 17 14.04 14.48 1.00
C GLU A 17 14.07 12.96 1.07
N ARG A 18 15.18 12.40 1.56
CA ARG A 18 15.32 10.96 1.79
C ARG A 18 14.52 10.54 3.01
N CYS A 19 13.27 10.19 2.79
CA CYS A 19 12.30 9.89 3.83
C CYS A 19 11.35 8.78 3.37
N GLY A 20 10.98 7.85 4.26
CA GLY A 20 9.93 6.87 4.02
C GLY A 20 8.53 7.48 4.12
N PHE A 21 7.55 6.93 3.40
CA PHE A 21 6.16 7.39 3.49
C PHE A 21 5.58 7.26 4.91
N GLY A 22 5.94 6.19 5.62
CA GLY A 22 5.51 6.01 7.02
C GLY A 22 6.02 7.12 7.93
N GLU A 23 7.33 7.43 7.86
CA GLU A 23 7.95 8.53 8.60
C GLU A 23 7.35 9.90 8.20
N GLN A 24 7.05 10.08 6.93
CA GLN A 24 6.43 11.33 6.45
C GLN A 24 5.01 11.49 6.97
N LEU A 25 4.24 10.41 7.09
CA LEU A 25 2.91 10.46 7.70
C LEU A 25 3.01 10.86 9.19
N ASP A 26 4.00 10.37 9.91
CA ASP A 26 4.21 10.74 11.32
C ASP A 26 4.49 12.26 11.45
N LYS A 27 5.36 12.79 10.58
CA LYS A 27 5.62 14.24 10.51
C LYS A 27 4.38 15.06 10.15
N TRP A 28 3.54 14.54 9.25
CA TRP A 28 2.29 15.22 8.90
C TRP A 28 1.27 15.17 10.04
N ALA A 29 1.13 14.05 10.73
CA ALA A 29 0.24 13.94 11.88
C ALA A 29 0.67 14.87 13.02
N GLU A 30 1.97 14.99 13.29
CA GLU A 30 2.51 15.95 14.27
C GLU A 30 2.22 17.40 13.86
N LYS A 31 2.40 17.74 12.59
CA LYS A 31 2.25 19.11 12.09
C LYS A 31 0.79 19.54 11.92
N TYR A 32 -0.07 18.65 11.46
CA TYR A 32 -1.43 18.99 11.02
C TYR A 32 -2.52 18.50 11.96
N GLY A 33 -2.23 17.49 12.81
CA GLY A 33 -3.14 17.01 13.87
C GLY A 33 -4.52 16.64 13.35
N GLU A 34 -5.52 17.32 13.87
CA GLU A 34 -6.94 17.10 13.57
C GLU A 34 -7.43 17.72 12.25
N ARG A 35 -6.54 18.29 11.44
CA ARG A 35 -6.94 18.75 10.11
C ARG A 35 -7.27 17.56 9.22
N THR A 36 -8.28 17.69 8.38
CA THR A 36 -8.68 16.68 7.40
C THR A 36 -7.51 16.31 6.48
N ALA A 37 -7.18 15.02 6.43
CA ALA A 37 -6.13 14.47 5.58
C ALA A 37 -6.71 13.84 4.31
N VAL A 38 -7.82 13.13 4.43
CA VAL A 38 -8.47 12.41 3.34
C VAL A 38 -9.98 12.52 3.50
N THR A 39 -10.67 12.75 2.39
CA THR A 39 -12.13 12.70 2.27
C THR A 39 -12.49 11.76 1.13
N ASP A 40 -13.46 10.90 1.32
CA ASP A 40 -14.09 10.12 0.25
C ASP A 40 -15.60 10.43 0.15
N SER A 41 -16.38 9.60 -0.53
CA SER A 41 -17.82 9.84 -0.71
C SER A 41 -18.65 9.61 0.55
N GLU A 42 -18.11 8.98 1.56
CA GLU A 42 -18.84 8.49 2.74
C GLU A 42 -18.36 9.16 4.03
N ASP A 43 -17.05 9.51 4.10
CA ASP A 43 -16.44 9.96 5.35
C ASP A 43 -15.20 10.85 5.10
N GLU A 44 -14.66 11.42 6.19
CA GLU A 44 -13.38 12.11 6.21
C GLU A 44 -12.58 11.71 7.45
N ILE A 45 -11.25 11.72 7.35
CA ILE A 45 -10.35 11.47 8.48
C ILE A 45 -9.25 12.51 8.57
N SER A 46 -8.85 12.82 9.82
CA SER A 46 -7.73 13.71 10.10
C SER A 46 -6.37 13.04 9.85
N TYR A 47 -5.28 13.84 9.83
CA TYR A 47 -3.92 13.31 9.77
C TYR A 47 -3.60 12.43 10.98
N MET A 48 -4.11 12.77 12.16
CA MET A 48 -3.91 11.99 13.37
C MET A 48 -4.63 10.64 13.28
N GLU A 49 -5.89 10.62 12.86
CA GLU A 49 -6.65 9.38 12.66
C GLU A 49 -6.06 8.49 11.58
N LEU A 50 -5.61 9.08 10.44
CA LEU A 50 -4.94 8.34 9.38
C LEU A 50 -3.68 7.65 9.91
N LYS A 51 -2.86 8.38 10.69
CA LYS A 51 -1.67 7.80 11.34
C LYS A 51 -2.05 6.67 12.27
N GLN A 52 -3.02 6.86 13.17
CA GLN A 52 -3.45 5.85 14.13
C GLN A 52 -3.95 4.58 13.43
N LYS A 53 -4.84 4.72 12.46
CA LYS A 53 -5.36 3.58 11.67
C LYS A 53 -4.24 2.85 10.93
N ALA A 54 -3.30 3.60 10.34
CA ALA A 54 -2.14 3.02 9.65
C ALA A 54 -1.20 2.28 10.62
N ASP A 55 -0.96 2.80 11.82
CA ASP A 55 -0.14 2.16 12.85
C ASP A 55 -0.78 0.84 13.35
N CYS A 56 -2.09 0.87 13.63
CA CYS A 56 -2.84 -0.32 14.03
C CYS A 56 -2.76 -1.39 12.92
N LEU A 57 -3.08 -1.03 11.69
CA LEU A 57 -3.06 -1.99 10.58
C LEU A 57 -1.65 -2.51 10.26
N ALA A 58 -0.62 -1.66 10.39
CA ALA A 58 0.78 -2.06 10.24
C ALA A 58 1.18 -3.11 11.29
N THR A 59 0.79 -2.91 12.55
CA THR A 59 0.98 -3.86 13.64
C THR A 59 0.28 -5.19 13.33
N ALA A 60 -0.95 -5.14 12.86
CA ALA A 60 -1.70 -6.33 12.48
C ALA A 60 -1.06 -7.09 11.31
N PHE A 61 -0.58 -6.39 10.29
CA PHE A 61 0.14 -7.02 9.17
C PHE A 61 1.42 -7.73 9.63
N LEU A 62 2.20 -7.12 10.51
CA LEU A 62 3.39 -7.79 11.10
C LEU A 62 3.00 -9.06 11.86
N ARG A 63 1.93 -9.04 12.65
CA ARG A 63 1.40 -10.24 13.35
C ARG A 63 0.97 -11.34 12.40
N LYS A 64 0.44 -10.98 11.24
CA LYS A 64 0.10 -11.94 10.17
C LYS A 64 1.32 -12.41 9.37
N GLY A 65 2.54 -11.94 9.71
CA GLY A 65 3.77 -12.36 9.05
C GLY A 65 4.00 -11.69 7.70
N ILE A 66 3.42 -10.51 7.47
CA ILE A 66 3.82 -9.63 6.36
C ILE A 66 5.06 -8.88 6.80
N LEU A 67 6.15 -9.04 6.07
CA LEU A 67 7.45 -8.52 6.44
C LEU A 67 7.95 -7.45 5.47
N LYS A 68 8.97 -6.73 5.89
CA LYS A 68 9.68 -5.76 5.04
C LYS A 68 10.16 -6.43 3.74
N GLY A 69 9.84 -5.81 2.61
CA GLY A 69 10.16 -6.31 1.26
C GLY A 69 9.13 -7.28 0.68
N ASP A 70 8.17 -7.78 1.48
CA ASP A 70 7.04 -8.56 0.95
C ASP A 70 6.23 -7.69 -0.01
N LYS A 71 5.86 -8.26 -1.14
CA LYS A 71 4.97 -7.61 -2.10
C LYS A 71 3.52 -7.97 -1.76
N VAL A 72 2.64 -6.99 -1.84
CA VAL A 72 1.22 -7.16 -1.53
C VAL A 72 0.37 -6.60 -2.66
N LEU A 73 -0.48 -7.43 -3.27
CA LEU A 73 -1.47 -6.95 -4.22
C LEU A 73 -2.51 -6.10 -3.49
N VAL A 74 -2.78 -4.90 -4.00
CA VAL A 74 -3.79 -3.99 -3.45
C VAL A 74 -4.77 -3.65 -4.56
N GLN A 75 -5.98 -4.21 -4.50
CA GLN A 75 -7.06 -3.99 -5.46
C GLN A 75 -8.28 -3.41 -4.75
N LEU A 76 -8.16 -2.14 -4.40
CA LEU A 76 -9.18 -1.36 -3.70
C LEU A 76 -9.64 -0.19 -4.56
N PRO A 77 -10.89 0.25 -4.43
CA PRO A 77 -11.33 1.53 -4.99
C PRO A 77 -10.69 2.71 -4.22
N ASN A 78 -10.84 3.92 -4.77
CA ASN A 78 -10.36 5.15 -4.12
C ASN A 78 -11.24 5.49 -2.91
N ARG A 79 -10.86 4.96 -1.76
CA ARG A 79 -11.51 5.15 -0.45
C ARG A 79 -10.45 5.45 0.61
N ILE A 80 -10.90 5.89 1.78
CA ILE A 80 -10.04 6.10 2.95
C ILE A 80 -9.25 4.83 3.29
N SER A 81 -9.89 3.65 3.23
CA SER A 81 -9.23 2.35 3.49
C SER A 81 -8.03 2.09 2.58
N PHE A 82 -8.09 2.48 1.29
CA PHE A 82 -6.95 2.38 0.37
C PHE A 82 -5.74 3.18 0.88
N VAL A 83 -5.98 4.41 1.36
CA VAL A 83 -4.92 5.29 1.87
C VAL A 83 -4.34 4.73 3.17
N VAL A 84 -5.19 4.24 4.08
CA VAL A 84 -4.77 3.58 5.33
C VAL A 84 -3.90 2.35 5.03
N VAL A 85 -4.33 1.47 4.11
CA VAL A 85 -3.57 0.29 3.68
C VAL A 85 -2.22 0.68 3.09
N PHE A 86 -2.18 1.70 2.22
CA PHE A 86 -0.93 2.19 1.63
C PHE A 86 0.09 2.62 2.68
N PHE A 87 -0.33 3.44 3.66
CA PHE A 87 0.56 3.90 4.71
C PHE A 87 0.93 2.78 5.70
N ALA A 88 0.02 1.86 6.02
CA ALA A 88 0.32 0.71 6.86
C ALA A 88 1.41 -0.18 6.25
N LEU A 89 1.30 -0.52 4.96
CA LEU A 89 2.33 -1.27 4.24
C LEU A 89 3.65 -0.49 4.16
N SER A 90 3.57 0.82 3.92
CA SER A 90 4.76 1.69 3.86
C SER A 90 5.50 1.75 5.21
N LYS A 91 4.79 1.75 6.34
CA LYS A 91 5.39 1.76 7.69
C LYS A 91 6.21 0.50 7.98
N ILE A 92 5.78 -0.65 7.50
CA ILE A 92 6.51 -1.92 7.68
C ILE A 92 7.49 -2.20 6.53
N GLY A 93 7.58 -1.34 5.52
CA GLY A 93 8.45 -1.52 4.35
C GLY A 93 7.99 -2.66 3.43
N ALA A 94 6.74 -3.08 3.51
CA ALA A 94 6.12 -3.95 2.51
C ALA A 94 5.78 -3.13 1.25
N VAL A 95 5.78 -3.78 0.09
CA VAL A 95 5.68 -3.11 -1.21
C VAL A 95 4.32 -3.37 -1.85
N PRO A 96 3.38 -2.44 -1.81
CA PRO A 96 2.10 -2.59 -2.51
C PRO A 96 2.28 -2.61 -4.03
N ILE A 97 1.54 -3.51 -4.69
CA ILE A 97 1.35 -3.55 -6.14
C ILE A 97 -0.03 -2.98 -6.41
N MET A 98 -0.09 -1.81 -7.05
CA MET A 98 -1.33 -1.07 -7.26
C MET A 98 -2.13 -1.65 -8.42
N MET A 99 -3.19 -2.41 -8.08
CA MET A 99 -4.10 -3.01 -9.06
C MET A 99 -5.31 -2.10 -9.29
N LEU A 100 -5.74 -1.99 -10.55
CA LEU A 100 -7.00 -1.32 -10.83
C LEU A 100 -8.18 -2.24 -10.44
N PRO A 101 -9.30 -1.68 -9.91
CA PRO A 101 -10.51 -2.45 -9.68
C PRO A 101 -11.06 -3.15 -10.94
N ALA A 102 -10.71 -2.67 -12.13
CA ALA A 102 -11.12 -3.28 -13.41
C ALA A 102 -10.35 -4.55 -13.78
N HIS A 103 -9.18 -4.79 -13.18
CA HIS A 103 -8.38 -5.99 -13.48
C HIS A 103 -9.10 -7.26 -13.03
N ARG A 104 -8.93 -8.33 -13.81
CA ARG A 104 -9.52 -9.65 -13.57
C ARG A 104 -8.42 -10.71 -13.56
N GLU A 105 -8.80 -11.96 -13.60
CA GLU A 105 -7.91 -13.11 -13.45
C GLU A 105 -6.71 -13.06 -14.42
N ALA A 106 -6.93 -12.73 -15.68
CA ALA A 106 -5.88 -12.72 -16.70
C ALA A 106 -4.74 -11.74 -16.38
N GLU A 107 -5.08 -10.51 -15.95
CA GLU A 107 -4.07 -9.52 -15.55
C GLU A 107 -3.41 -9.90 -14.23
N LEU A 108 -4.19 -10.47 -13.29
CA LEU A 108 -3.68 -10.91 -11.99
C LEU A 108 -2.65 -12.02 -12.13
N GLU A 109 -2.91 -13.04 -12.93
CA GLU A 109 -2.04 -14.20 -13.11
C GLU A 109 -0.64 -13.77 -13.55
N GLY A 110 -0.53 -12.96 -14.59
CA GLY A 110 0.77 -12.50 -15.07
C GLY A 110 1.53 -11.66 -14.05
N ILE A 111 0.83 -10.85 -13.24
CA ILE A 111 1.44 -10.06 -12.18
C ILE A 111 1.88 -10.93 -11.01
N ILE A 112 1.07 -11.91 -10.60
CA ILE A 112 1.39 -12.86 -9.53
C ILE A 112 2.62 -13.68 -9.88
N GLU A 113 2.70 -14.20 -11.10
CA GLU A 113 3.85 -14.97 -11.58
C GLU A 113 5.15 -14.15 -11.56
N LEU A 114 5.07 -12.87 -11.95
CA LEU A 114 6.21 -11.97 -11.99
C LEU A 114 6.63 -11.51 -10.59
N ALA A 115 5.68 -11.11 -9.76
CA ALA A 115 5.93 -10.45 -8.48
C ALA A 115 6.01 -11.40 -7.29
N LYS A 116 5.30 -12.52 -7.34
CA LYS A 116 5.14 -13.49 -6.24
C LYS A 116 4.73 -12.81 -4.93
N PRO A 117 3.55 -12.16 -4.90
CA PRO A 117 3.10 -11.43 -3.72
C PRO A 117 2.80 -12.37 -2.55
N ALA A 118 3.07 -11.89 -1.33
CA ALA A 118 2.82 -12.62 -0.10
C ALA A 118 1.36 -12.55 0.34
N ALA A 119 0.66 -11.48 -0.04
CA ALA A 119 -0.74 -11.27 0.29
C ALA A 119 -1.49 -10.55 -0.84
N TYR A 120 -2.82 -10.63 -0.76
CA TYR A 120 -3.72 -9.93 -1.66
C TYR A 120 -4.82 -9.25 -0.84
N ILE A 121 -4.94 -7.92 -0.97
CA ILE A 121 -5.95 -7.08 -0.33
C ILE A 121 -6.99 -6.71 -1.37
N VAL A 122 -8.26 -7.01 -1.10
CA VAL A 122 -9.39 -6.77 -2.00
C VAL A 122 -10.54 -6.09 -1.29
N VAL A 123 -11.32 -5.31 -2.02
CA VAL A 123 -12.67 -4.94 -1.56
C VAL A 123 -13.59 -6.15 -1.68
N GLU A 124 -14.57 -6.28 -0.77
CA GLU A 124 -15.55 -7.38 -0.86
C GLU A 124 -16.33 -7.33 -2.16
N LYS A 125 -16.96 -6.16 -2.43
CA LYS A 125 -17.77 -5.91 -3.62
C LYS A 125 -17.61 -4.47 -4.09
N TYR A 126 -17.49 -4.27 -5.39
CA TYR A 126 -17.44 -2.93 -6.00
C TYR A 126 -18.00 -2.95 -7.41
N LEU A 127 -18.86 -1.98 -7.76
CA LEU A 127 -19.53 -1.86 -9.07
C LEU A 127 -20.17 -3.17 -9.55
N GLY A 128 -20.85 -3.87 -8.63
CA GLY A 128 -21.56 -5.13 -8.95
C GLY A 128 -20.69 -6.38 -9.00
N PHE A 129 -19.36 -6.27 -8.92
CA PHE A 129 -18.44 -7.41 -8.92
C PHE A 129 -17.99 -7.79 -7.51
N SER A 130 -18.00 -9.11 -7.19
CA SER A 130 -17.49 -9.67 -5.94
C SER A 130 -16.05 -10.15 -6.12
N TYR A 131 -15.11 -9.58 -5.35
CA TYR A 131 -13.68 -9.83 -5.51
C TYR A 131 -13.19 -11.04 -4.71
N VAL A 132 -13.86 -11.39 -3.63
CA VAL A 132 -13.44 -12.46 -2.71
C VAL A 132 -13.34 -13.83 -3.41
N PRO A 133 -14.28 -14.26 -4.26
CA PRO A 133 -14.15 -15.52 -4.99
C PRO A 133 -12.91 -15.55 -5.89
N MET A 134 -12.65 -14.47 -6.62
CA MET A 134 -11.47 -14.34 -7.48
C MET A 134 -10.17 -14.37 -6.66
N ALA A 135 -10.12 -13.66 -5.54
CA ALA A 135 -8.95 -13.63 -4.67
C ALA A 135 -8.64 -15.03 -4.10
N ASN A 136 -9.66 -15.76 -3.67
CA ASN A 136 -9.51 -17.13 -3.17
C ASN A 136 -9.02 -18.07 -4.28
N ALA A 137 -9.56 -18.00 -5.49
CA ALA A 137 -9.07 -18.78 -6.62
C ALA A 137 -7.59 -18.50 -6.92
N MET A 138 -7.14 -17.22 -6.84
CA MET A 138 -5.73 -16.87 -6.99
C MET A 138 -4.87 -17.47 -5.87
N LYS A 139 -5.33 -17.43 -4.62
CA LYS A 139 -4.61 -18.02 -3.50
C LYS A 139 -4.50 -19.55 -3.61
N GLU A 140 -5.54 -20.23 -4.07
CA GLU A 140 -5.51 -21.68 -4.31
C GLU A 140 -4.53 -22.04 -5.42
N LYS A 141 -4.47 -21.25 -6.49
CA LYS A 141 -3.59 -21.45 -7.65
C LYS A 141 -2.13 -21.12 -7.35
N TYR A 142 -1.87 -20.09 -6.53
CA TYR A 142 -0.54 -19.53 -6.31
C TYR A 142 -0.15 -19.57 -4.83
N SER A 143 0.66 -20.55 -4.44
CA SER A 143 1.10 -20.77 -3.06
C SER A 143 1.90 -19.62 -2.42
N CYS A 144 2.40 -18.67 -3.23
CA CYS A 144 3.06 -17.46 -2.70
C CYS A 144 2.09 -16.54 -1.96
N ILE A 145 0.78 -16.55 -2.30
CA ILE A 145 -0.25 -15.76 -1.63
C ILE A 145 -0.64 -16.47 -0.33
N ARG A 146 -0.04 -16.04 0.77
CA ARG A 146 -0.29 -16.62 2.11
C ARG A 146 -1.61 -16.12 2.69
N HIS A 147 -1.98 -14.87 2.41
CA HIS A 147 -3.14 -14.21 3.01
C HIS A 147 -4.00 -13.49 1.96
N ILE A 148 -5.31 -13.55 2.18
CA ILE A 148 -6.28 -12.64 1.58
C ILE A 148 -6.80 -11.75 2.72
N PHE A 149 -6.86 -10.44 2.51
CA PHE A 149 -7.46 -9.48 3.42
C PHE A 149 -8.60 -8.76 2.71
N VAL A 150 -9.77 -8.80 3.29
CA VAL A 150 -10.98 -8.23 2.70
C VAL A 150 -11.30 -6.88 3.34
N ASP A 151 -11.47 -5.86 2.52
CA ASP A 151 -11.94 -4.53 2.92
C ASP A 151 -13.46 -4.47 2.78
N SER A 152 -14.15 -4.49 3.93
CA SER A 152 -15.59 -4.27 4.08
C SER A 152 -15.87 -3.79 5.51
N GLU A 153 -17.10 -3.37 5.80
CA GLU A 153 -17.48 -2.87 7.13
C GLU A 153 -17.19 -3.88 8.26
N SER A 154 -17.42 -5.16 8.01
CA SER A 154 -17.12 -6.27 8.94
C SER A 154 -15.96 -7.15 8.48
N GLY A 155 -15.14 -6.66 7.56
CA GLY A 155 -14.05 -7.43 6.96
C GLY A 155 -12.76 -7.40 7.77
N ASP A 156 -11.75 -8.08 7.22
CA ASP A 156 -10.46 -8.24 7.89
C ASP A 156 -9.79 -6.91 8.23
N ILE A 157 -9.83 -5.92 7.32
CA ILE A 157 -9.12 -4.65 7.50
C ILE A 157 -9.66 -3.88 8.72
N SER A 158 -10.97 -3.72 8.82
CA SER A 158 -11.61 -3.02 9.96
C SER A 158 -11.42 -3.78 11.27
N GLY A 159 -11.57 -5.12 11.25
CA GLY A 159 -11.33 -5.98 12.40
C GLY A 159 -9.87 -5.90 12.88
N MET A 160 -8.91 -5.99 12.00
CA MET A 160 -7.48 -5.90 12.31
C MET A 160 -7.09 -4.55 12.91
N ILE A 161 -7.65 -3.44 12.42
CA ILE A 161 -7.45 -2.11 13.00
C ILE A 161 -8.00 -2.07 14.44
N ALA A 162 -9.21 -2.58 14.66
CA ALA A 162 -9.85 -2.58 15.97
C ALA A 162 -9.07 -3.44 17.00
N GLU A 163 -8.59 -4.63 16.60
CA GLU A 163 -7.84 -5.55 17.46
C GLU A 163 -6.49 -5.00 17.94
N THR A 164 -5.84 -4.15 17.14
CA THR A 164 -4.50 -3.63 17.43
C THR A 164 -4.51 -2.15 17.83
N CYS A 165 -5.69 -1.55 17.96
CA CYS A 165 -5.86 -0.17 18.37
C CYS A 165 -5.28 0.08 19.77
N GLY A 166 -4.44 1.11 19.90
CA GLY A 166 -3.78 1.46 21.17
C GLY A 166 -2.48 0.70 21.46
N GLU A 167 -2.04 -0.18 20.56
CA GLU A 167 -0.75 -0.82 20.70
C GLU A 167 0.38 0.04 20.10
N ASN A 168 1.50 0.09 20.80
CA ASN A 168 2.72 0.71 20.28
C ASN A 168 3.48 -0.30 19.43
N GLY A 169 3.24 -0.31 18.13
CA GLY A 169 3.98 -1.13 17.18
C GLY A 169 5.41 -0.61 17.00
N ALA A 170 6.40 -1.50 17.10
CA ALA A 170 7.76 -1.21 16.65
C ALA A 170 7.87 -1.58 15.16
N PHE A 171 8.05 -0.58 14.31
CA PHE A 171 8.18 -0.80 12.87
C PHE A 171 9.64 -0.87 12.43
N PRO A 172 9.98 -1.65 11.39
CA PRO A 172 11.32 -1.68 10.84
C PRO A 172 11.69 -0.32 10.24
N ALA A 173 12.96 0.04 10.32
CA ALA A 173 13.45 1.24 9.62
C ALA A 173 13.29 1.07 8.10
N VAL A 174 12.71 2.05 7.44
CA VAL A 174 12.47 2.09 5.98
C VAL A 174 13.24 3.25 5.38
N ASP A 175 14.18 2.94 4.49
CA ASP A 175 14.98 3.95 3.81
C ASP A 175 14.19 4.58 2.66
N GLY A 176 14.31 5.92 2.50
CA GLY A 176 13.65 6.65 1.41
C GLY A 176 14.00 6.16 0.00
N TYR A 177 15.12 5.48 -0.19
CA TYR A 177 15.53 4.92 -1.48
C TYR A 177 15.11 3.46 -1.69
N GLU A 178 14.45 2.84 -0.70
CA GLU A 178 13.81 1.55 -0.91
C GLU A 178 12.57 1.69 -1.80
N THR A 179 12.14 0.59 -2.40
CA THR A 179 10.93 0.57 -3.23
C THR A 179 9.69 0.76 -2.35
N ALA A 180 8.94 1.82 -2.60
CA ALA A 180 7.70 2.14 -1.89
C ALA A 180 6.48 1.48 -2.51
N VAL A 181 6.47 1.35 -3.84
CA VAL A 181 5.30 0.89 -4.59
C VAL A 181 5.71 0.34 -5.94
N LEU A 182 4.95 -0.61 -6.43
CA LEU A 182 5.01 -1.10 -7.81
C LEU A 182 3.75 -0.64 -8.55
N LEU A 183 3.95 0.24 -9.54
CA LEU A 183 2.90 0.70 -10.43
C LEU A 183 2.85 -0.19 -11.67
N LEU A 184 1.68 -0.27 -12.30
CA LEU A 184 1.50 -1.01 -13.53
C LEU A 184 1.66 -0.08 -14.73
N SER A 185 2.42 -0.51 -15.74
CA SER A 185 2.47 0.20 -17.01
C SER A 185 1.18 -0.03 -17.80
N GLY A 186 0.68 1.00 -18.48
CA GLY A 186 -0.43 0.90 -19.42
C GLY A 186 -0.05 0.19 -20.73
N GLY A 187 0.60 -0.98 -20.67
CA GLY A 187 1.01 -1.72 -21.84
C GLY A 187 -0.18 -2.22 -22.67
N THR A 188 -0.21 -1.93 -23.96
CA THR A 188 -1.27 -2.36 -24.90
C THR A 188 -1.08 -3.79 -25.39
N THR A 189 0.05 -4.45 -25.08
CA THR A 189 0.43 -5.76 -25.60
C THR A 189 1.08 -6.63 -24.52
N GLY A 190 0.29 -7.45 -23.84
CA GLY A 190 0.79 -8.47 -22.92
C GLY A 190 0.68 -8.14 -21.43
N VAL A 191 1.43 -8.88 -20.59
CA VAL A 191 1.46 -8.71 -19.14
C VAL A 191 1.95 -7.30 -18.77
N PRO A 192 1.24 -6.55 -17.91
CA PRO A 192 1.69 -5.23 -17.46
C PRO A 192 3.09 -5.30 -16.83
N LYS A 193 3.95 -4.31 -17.15
CA LYS A 193 5.25 -4.20 -16.50
C LYS A 193 5.08 -3.56 -15.12
N LEU A 194 5.82 -4.07 -14.15
CA LEU A 194 5.92 -3.49 -12.82
C LEU A 194 6.97 -2.38 -12.82
N ILE A 195 6.55 -1.17 -12.49
CA ILE A 195 7.40 0.03 -12.42
C ILE A 195 7.67 0.33 -10.95
N PRO A 196 8.88 0.08 -10.45
CA PRO A 196 9.21 0.41 -9.07
C PRO A 196 9.40 1.92 -8.91
N ARG A 197 8.79 2.47 -7.84
CA ARG A 197 9.02 3.83 -7.37
C ARG A 197 9.57 3.76 -5.96
N THR A 198 10.58 4.57 -5.65
CA THR A 198 11.10 4.70 -4.28
C THR A 198 10.22 5.63 -3.47
N HIS A 199 10.32 5.58 -2.14
CA HIS A 199 9.59 6.50 -1.27
C HIS A 199 9.94 7.96 -1.62
N THR A 200 11.23 8.27 -1.72
CA THR A 200 11.71 9.64 -2.00
C THR A 200 11.28 10.12 -3.38
N ASP A 201 11.48 9.33 -4.44
CA ASP A 201 11.16 9.80 -5.80
C ASP A 201 9.66 10.01 -6.00
N TYR A 202 8.83 9.14 -5.40
CA TYR A 202 7.39 9.23 -5.56
C TYR A 202 6.82 10.41 -4.75
N MET A 203 7.37 10.65 -3.56
CA MET A 203 7.01 11.82 -2.76
C MET A 203 7.47 13.13 -3.40
N TYR A 204 8.69 13.15 -3.97
CA TYR A 204 9.18 14.29 -4.72
C TYR A 204 8.27 14.62 -5.91
N ASN A 205 7.85 13.60 -6.66
CA ASN A 205 6.91 13.78 -7.77
C ASN A 205 5.59 14.40 -7.29
N ALA A 206 5.01 13.91 -6.19
CA ALA A 206 3.78 14.46 -5.62
C ALA A 206 3.96 15.94 -5.20
N ARG A 207 5.06 16.28 -4.52
CA ARG A 207 5.39 17.67 -4.12
C ARG A 207 5.52 18.62 -5.31
N MET A 208 6.18 18.16 -6.38
CA MET A 208 6.37 18.99 -7.57
C MET A 208 5.08 19.19 -8.36
N SER A 209 4.17 18.21 -8.33
CA SER A 209 2.86 18.31 -8.98
C SER A 209 1.87 19.19 -8.21
N ALA A 210 2.13 19.48 -6.94
CA ALA A 210 1.29 20.33 -6.08
C ALA A 210 1.71 21.82 -6.07
N LYS A 211 2.83 22.17 -6.73
CA LYS A 211 3.30 23.55 -6.92
C LYS A 211 2.65 24.17 -8.16
#